data_a4fa24b302b1c878b93e3f9123d3457b
#
_entry.id   a4fa24b302b1c878b93e3f9123d3457b
#
_cell.length_a   1.000
_cell.length_b   1.000
_cell.length_c   1.000
_cell.angle_alpha   90.00
_cell.angle_beta   90.00
_cell.angle_gamma   90.00
#
_symmetry.space_group_name_H-M   'P 1'
#
loop_
_entity.id
_entity.type
_entity.pdbx_description
1 polymer ?
#
loop_
_entity_poly.entity_id
_entity_poly.type
_entity_poly.pdbx_seq_one_letter_code
_entity_poly.pdbx_strand_id
1 'polypeptide(L)'
;SQPETIANINVGSISGAGNRHGDNASYNIDENGNGFIFFGDNAATDFLRIPVSGYKTVDATAIKVLPSKSDATMVTNVYRVGNTDQYLWSGVRIPVTLVNESVGEIYASSIKGEAVAPRIINFNEERYLLVCTAGQGSASTATIALEIYDLSKGATIEEALRKFDEGDNHNPLYQFKLGGSGNGNALAQTDYYIEKDENGKDAKLCVFASRTGSGFVICEFPIKQEEE
;
A
#
# COMPACT_ATOMS: atom_id res chain seq x y z
N SER A 1 16.27 30.79 3.88
CA SER A 1 15.65 30.74 2.54
C SER A 1 14.17 30.48 2.68
N GLN A 2 13.36 31.06 1.83
CA GLN A 2 11.92 30.81 1.77
C GLN A 2 11.67 29.52 1.01
N PRO A 3 10.62 28.74 1.37
CA PRO A 3 10.19 27.61 0.56
C PRO A 3 9.82 28.04 -0.86
N GLU A 4 10.15 27.20 -1.84
CA GLU A 4 9.80 27.42 -3.24
C GLU A 4 8.83 26.34 -3.72
N THR A 5 7.86 26.74 -4.55
CA THR A 5 7.00 25.79 -5.26
C THR A 5 7.81 25.20 -6.45
N ILE A 6 8.08 23.92 -6.41
CA ILE A 6 8.83 23.21 -7.47
C ILE A 6 7.91 22.93 -8.66
N ALA A 7 6.67 22.51 -8.39
CA ALA A 7 5.69 22.22 -9.43
C ALA A 7 4.27 22.49 -8.92
N ASN A 8 3.41 22.89 -9.84
CA ASN A 8 1.96 22.99 -9.61
C ASN A 8 1.25 22.34 -10.82
N ILE A 9 0.62 21.18 -10.59
CA ILE A 9 0.00 20.39 -11.65
C ILE A 9 -1.50 20.27 -11.36
N ASN A 10 -2.32 20.69 -12.32
CA ASN A 10 -3.76 20.47 -12.24
C ASN A 10 -4.11 19.06 -12.73
N VAL A 11 -4.17 18.12 -11.80
CA VAL A 11 -4.48 16.71 -12.12
C VAL A 11 -5.93 16.52 -12.59
N GLY A 12 -6.85 17.41 -12.19
CA GLY A 12 -8.26 17.34 -12.61
C GLY A 12 -8.48 17.62 -14.10
N SER A 13 -7.48 18.15 -14.82
CA SER A 13 -7.54 18.38 -16.26
C SER A 13 -7.01 17.19 -17.08
N ILE A 14 -6.49 16.16 -16.45
CA ILE A 14 -5.91 15.01 -17.14
C ILE A 14 -7.05 14.12 -17.65
N SER A 15 -7.04 13.82 -18.95
CA SER A 15 -8.04 12.94 -19.56
C SER A 15 -7.99 11.54 -18.95
N GLY A 16 -9.13 11.01 -18.55
CA GLY A 16 -9.28 9.72 -17.89
C GLY A 16 -8.98 9.72 -16.40
N ALA A 17 -8.50 10.85 -15.83
CA ALA A 17 -8.42 11.02 -14.41
C ALA A 17 -9.82 11.29 -13.84
N GLY A 18 -10.11 10.80 -12.67
CA GLY A 18 -11.30 11.17 -11.90
C GLY A 18 -11.21 12.59 -11.37
N ASN A 19 -12.10 12.94 -10.46
CA ASN A 19 -12.23 14.31 -9.97
C ASN A 19 -12.01 14.48 -8.46
N ARG A 20 -11.58 13.43 -7.77
CA ARG A 20 -11.36 13.43 -6.31
C ARG A 20 -9.98 12.88 -5.95
N HIS A 21 -8.94 13.54 -6.48
CA HIS A 21 -7.56 13.24 -6.16
C HIS A 21 -7.17 13.88 -4.83
N GLY A 22 -6.25 13.23 -4.11
CA GLY A 22 -5.56 13.83 -3.01
C GLY A 22 -6.12 13.51 -1.62
N ASP A 23 -7.07 12.58 -1.51
CA ASP A 23 -7.37 12.03 -0.20
C ASP A 23 -6.12 11.35 0.38
N ASN A 24 -5.27 10.78 -0.49
CA ASN A 24 -3.95 10.28 -0.14
C ASN A 24 -2.99 10.35 -1.33
N ALA A 25 -1.75 10.76 -1.06
CA ALA A 25 -0.64 10.67 -1.98
C ALA A 25 0.42 9.74 -1.42
N SER A 26 1.08 9.01 -2.31
CA SER A 26 2.24 8.19 -1.97
C SER A 26 3.37 8.48 -2.96
N TYR A 27 4.56 8.06 -2.64
CA TYR A 27 5.71 8.25 -3.53
C TYR A 27 6.68 7.09 -3.44
N ASN A 28 7.43 6.90 -4.52
CA ASN A 28 8.61 6.06 -4.57
C ASN A 28 9.66 6.87 -5.32
N ILE A 29 10.54 7.54 -4.60
CA ILE A 29 11.60 8.41 -5.11
C ILE A 29 12.91 7.93 -4.48
N ASP A 30 13.92 7.70 -5.32
CA ASP A 30 15.24 7.23 -4.89
C ASP A 30 16.09 8.36 -4.26
N GLU A 31 17.29 8.01 -3.81
CA GLU A 31 18.24 8.94 -3.21
C GLU A 31 18.75 10.03 -4.17
N ASN A 32 18.60 9.83 -5.48
CA ASN A 32 18.94 10.81 -6.51
C ASN A 32 17.74 11.70 -6.88
N GLY A 33 16.58 11.48 -6.25
CA GLY A 33 15.37 12.25 -6.49
C GLY A 33 14.60 11.81 -7.73
N ASN A 34 14.82 10.58 -8.22
CA ASN A 34 14.12 10.04 -9.37
C ASN A 34 13.07 9.02 -8.95
N GLY A 35 11.95 9.05 -9.61
CA GLY A 35 10.87 8.11 -9.33
C GLY A 35 9.50 8.66 -9.64
N PHE A 36 8.54 8.39 -8.78
CA PHE A 36 7.14 8.71 -9.04
C PHE A 36 6.42 9.20 -7.78
N ILE A 37 5.46 10.08 -8.00
CA ILE A 37 4.40 10.40 -7.05
C ILE A 37 3.12 9.74 -7.57
N PHE A 38 2.32 9.18 -6.67
CA PHE A 38 1.06 8.52 -6.98
C PHE A 38 -0.09 9.23 -6.28
N PHE A 39 -1.19 9.36 -6.99
CA PHE A 39 -2.46 9.81 -6.45
C PHE A 39 -3.53 8.78 -6.78
N GLY A 40 -4.16 8.22 -5.76
CA GLY A 40 -5.40 7.47 -5.93
C GLY A 40 -6.56 8.43 -6.13
N ASP A 41 -7.64 7.92 -6.70
CA ASP A 41 -8.88 8.65 -6.90
C ASP A 41 -10.02 7.96 -6.15
N ASN A 42 -10.75 8.69 -5.35
CA ASN A 42 -11.88 8.12 -4.65
C ASN A 42 -13.20 8.20 -5.46
N ALA A 43 -13.15 8.71 -6.68
CA ALA A 43 -14.29 8.79 -7.60
C ALA A 43 -14.06 8.05 -8.93
N ALA A 44 -12.92 7.42 -9.10
CA ALA A 44 -12.59 6.60 -10.28
C ALA A 44 -11.89 5.30 -9.84
N THR A 45 -11.71 4.42 -10.81
CA THR A 45 -11.05 3.12 -10.63
C THR A 45 -9.58 3.14 -11.01
N ASP A 46 -9.04 4.32 -11.28
CA ASP A 46 -7.69 4.53 -11.79
C ASP A 46 -6.84 5.29 -10.78
N PHE A 47 -5.54 5.26 -10.98
CA PHE A 47 -4.62 6.10 -10.25
C PHE A 47 -3.64 6.82 -11.17
N LEU A 48 -3.14 7.95 -10.73
CA LEU A 48 -2.15 8.74 -11.45
C LEU A 48 -0.75 8.38 -11.02
N ARG A 49 0.15 8.33 -11.98
CA ARG A 49 1.58 8.19 -11.77
C ARG A 49 2.31 9.38 -12.40
N ILE A 50 2.98 10.16 -11.59
CA ILE A 50 3.64 11.41 -11.99
C ILE A 50 5.15 11.23 -11.85
N PRO A 51 5.93 11.26 -12.94
CA PRO A 51 7.38 11.16 -12.89
C PRO A 51 8.01 12.37 -12.22
N VAL A 52 9.05 12.12 -11.42
CA VAL A 52 9.89 13.13 -10.78
C VAL A 52 11.35 12.83 -11.11
N SER A 53 12.15 13.85 -11.39
CA SER A 53 13.58 13.74 -11.64
C SER A 53 14.36 14.76 -10.81
N GLY A 54 15.40 14.30 -10.13
CA GLY A 54 16.33 15.13 -9.37
C GLY A 54 15.67 15.97 -8.29
N TYR A 55 14.56 15.51 -7.70
CA TYR A 55 13.72 16.24 -6.74
C TYR A 55 13.07 17.55 -7.26
N LYS A 56 13.33 17.94 -8.50
CA LYS A 56 12.98 19.28 -8.98
C LYS A 56 12.12 19.29 -10.24
N THR A 57 12.30 18.29 -11.09
CA THR A 57 11.62 18.26 -12.38
C THR A 57 10.46 17.29 -12.33
N VAL A 58 9.27 17.78 -12.65
CA VAL A 58 8.07 16.96 -12.82
C VAL A 58 7.68 17.00 -14.28
N ASP A 59 7.66 15.84 -14.93
CA ASP A 59 7.23 15.75 -16.31
C ASP A 59 5.72 15.58 -16.41
N ALA A 60 5.03 16.70 -16.56
CA ALA A 60 3.58 16.72 -16.70
C ALA A 60 3.07 16.03 -17.98
N THR A 61 3.94 15.83 -18.98
CA THR A 61 3.55 15.16 -20.24
C THR A 61 3.61 13.63 -20.11
N ALA A 62 4.36 13.13 -19.14
CA ALA A 62 4.52 11.72 -18.87
C ALA A 62 3.59 11.18 -17.76
N ILE A 63 2.63 11.98 -17.31
CA ILE A 63 1.62 11.54 -16.35
C ILE A 63 0.77 10.44 -16.98
N LYS A 64 0.66 9.31 -16.26
CA LYS A 64 -0.17 8.18 -16.67
C LYS A 64 -1.32 7.95 -15.72
N VAL A 65 -2.47 7.61 -16.27
CA VAL A 65 -3.58 7.02 -15.55
C VAL A 65 -3.44 5.50 -15.69
N LEU A 66 -3.22 4.82 -14.57
CA LEU A 66 -3.06 3.37 -14.56
C LEU A 66 -4.38 2.73 -14.14
N PRO A 67 -4.96 1.85 -14.96
CA PRO A 67 -6.26 1.25 -14.66
C PRO A 67 -6.19 0.31 -13.46
N SER A 68 -7.25 0.32 -12.68
CA SER A 68 -7.55 -0.74 -11.74
C SER A 68 -8.79 -1.50 -12.20
N LYS A 69 -8.89 -2.79 -11.93
CA LYS A 69 -10.06 -3.61 -12.30
C LYS A 69 -11.16 -3.62 -11.23
N SER A 70 -11.20 -2.67 -10.35
CA SER A 70 -12.21 -2.63 -9.32
C SER A 70 -13.37 -1.72 -9.74
N ASP A 71 -14.59 -2.16 -9.54
CA ASP A 71 -15.77 -1.31 -9.57
C ASP A 71 -15.82 -0.35 -8.37
N ALA A 72 -14.82 -0.38 -7.53
CA ALA A 72 -14.77 0.35 -6.30
C ALA A 72 -14.12 1.72 -6.51
N THR A 73 -14.74 2.73 -5.95
CA THR A 73 -14.45 4.14 -6.17
C THR A 73 -13.58 4.77 -5.08
N MET A 74 -12.75 4.01 -4.39
CA MET A 74 -11.95 4.53 -3.28
C MET A 74 -10.53 3.97 -3.26
N VAL A 75 -9.85 4.05 -4.40
CA VAL A 75 -8.41 3.81 -4.46
C VAL A 75 -7.70 5.01 -3.85
N THR A 76 -6.99 4.82 -2.78
CA THR A 76 -6.42 5.95 -2.06
C THR A 76 -4.91 5.98 -2.07
N ASN A 77 -4.25 4.82 -1.98
CA ASN A 77 -2.80 4.74 -1.96
C ASN A 77 -2.27 3.65 -2.88
N VAL A 78 -1.14 3.94 -3.50
CA VAL A 78 -0.43 3.03 -4.39
C VAL A 78 0.99 2.84 -3.86
N TYR A 79 1.45 1.60 -3.85
CA TYR A 79 2.82 1.22 -3.52
C TYR A 79 3.49 0.62 -4.75
N ARG A 80 4.63 1.19 -5.16
CA ARG A 80 5.47 0.60 -6.20
C ARG A 80 6.38 -0.46 -5.58
N VAL A 81 6.45 -1.62 -6.19
CA VAL A 81 7.32 -2.71 -5.75
C VAL A 81 8.77 -2.42 -6.19
N GLY A 82 9.56 -1.87 -5.29
CA GLY A 82 10.94 -1.48 -5.59
C GLY A 82 11.01 -0.55 -6.80
N ASN A 83 11.92 -0.84 -7.74
CA ASN A 83 12.07 -0.12 -9.00
C ASN A 83 11.47 -0.89 -10.20
N THR A 84 10.49 -1.74 -9.95
CA THR A 84 9.81 -2.53 -10.99
C THR A 84 8.61 -1.80 -11.58
N ASP A 85 7.96 -2.44 -12.56
CA ASP A 85 6.67 -1.99 -13.12
C ASP A 85 5.47 -2.66 -12.44
N GLN A 86 5.67 -3.12 -11.20
CA GLN A 86 4.61 -3.69 -10.38
C GLN A 86 4.15 -2.71 -9.31
N TYR A 87 2.84 -2.66 -9.12
CA TYR A 87 2.19 -1.78 -8.16
C TYR A 87 1.17 -2.56 -7.33
N LEU A 88 1.18 -2.32 -6.04
CA LEU A 88 0.15 -2.79 -5.11
C LEU A 88 -0.71 -1.61 -4.66
N TRP A 89 -1.99 -1.82 -4.59
CA TRP A 89 -2.92 -0.84 -4.08
C TRP A 89 -4.10 -1.49 -3.38
N SER A 90 -4.77 -0.72 -2.56
CA SER A 90 -6.04 -1.06 -1.94
C SER A 90 -6.84 0.22 -1.67
N GLY A 91 -8.00 0.08 -1.14
CA GLY A 91 -8.85 1.15 -0.65
C GLY A 91 -9.79 0.60 0.41
N VAL A 92 -10.72 1.40 0.89
CA VAL A 92 -11.66 0.97 1.92
C VAL A 92 -12.49 -0.21 1.43
N ARG A 93 -12.19 -1.41 1.94
CA ARG A 93 -12.80 -2.70 1.56
C ARG A 93 -12.59 -3.10 0.10
N ILE A 94 -11.63 -2.48 -0.53
CA ILE A 94 -11.23 -2.84 -1.88
C ILE A 94 -10.19 -3.95 -1.81
N PRO A 95 -10.28 -4.96 -2.68
CA PRO A 95 -9.27 -6.00 -2.77
C PRO A 95 -7.84 -5.45 -2.89
N VAL A 96 -6.91 -6.04 -2.16
CA VAL A 96 -5.49 -5.84 -2.44
C VAL A 96 -5.22 -6.30 -3.85
N THR A 97 -4.80 -5.36 -4.69
CA THR A 97 -4.65 -5.55 -6.13
C THR A 97 -3.20 -5.35 -6.54
N LEU A 98 -2.69 -6.30 -7.31
CA LEU A 98 -1.40 -6.22 -7.99
C LEU A 98 -1.63 -5.82 -9.45
N VAL A 99 -0.94 -4.78 -9.88
CA VAL A 99 -0.86 -4.37 -11.29
C VAL A 99 0.56 -4.65 -11.78
N ASN A 100 0.68 -5.38 -12.87
CA ASN A 100 1.93 -5.58 -13.59
C ASN A 100 1.82 -4.86 -14.93
N GLU A 101 2.35 -3.64 -15.00
CA GLU A 101 2.20 -2.75 -16.15
C GLU A 101 2.88 -3.31 -17.39
N SER A 102 4.05 -3.93 -17.26
CA SER A 102 4.85 -4.40 -18.39
C SER A 102 4.17 -5.50 -19.22
N VAL A 103 3.32 -6.30 -18.58
CA VAL A 103 2.56 -7.38 -19.25
C VAL A 103 1.06 -7.09 -19.30
N GLY A 104 0.60 -5.98 -18.75
CA GLY A 104 -0.80 -5.58 -18.75
C GLY A 104 -1.69 -6.46 -17.86
N GLU A 105 -1.12 -7.16 -16.88
CA GLU A 105 -1.84 -8.05 -15.97
C GLU A 105 -2.28 -7.33 -14.70
N ILE A 106 -3.47 -7.66 -14.24
CA ILE A 106 -4.05 -7.15 -13.00
C ILE A 106 -4.65 -8.33 -12.25
N TYR A 107 -4.19 -8.52 -11.01
CA TYR A 107 -4.74 -9.52 -10.10
C TYR A 107 -5.33 -8.84 -8.86
N ALA A 108 -6.63 -9.00 -8.64
CA ALA A 108 -7.32 -8.57 -7.45
C ALA A 108 -7.49 -9.78 -6.51
N SER A 109 -6.82 -9.75 -5.36
CA SER A 109 -6.98 -10.80 -4.34
C SER A 109 -8.34 -10.67 -3.64
N SER A 110 -8.71 -11.66 -2.85
CA SER A 110 -9.90 -11.56 -2.00
C SER A 110 -9.63 -10.87 -0.65
N ILE A 111 -8.36 -10.53 -0.35
CA ILE A 111 -7.99 -9.77 0.85
C ILE A 111 -8.51 -8.35 0.72
N LYS A 112 -9.46 -7.97 1.55
CA LYS A 112 -10.03 -6.62 1.55
C LYS A 112 -9.14 -5.68 2.36
N GLY A 113 -8.57 -4.69 1.69
CA GLY A 113 -7.75 -3.68 2.31
C GLY A 113 -8.54 -2.53 2.92
N GLU A 114 -7.79 -1.58 3.43
CA GLU A 114 -8.23 -0.25 3.87
C GLU A 114 -7.58 0.84 2.99
N ALA A 115 -7.85 2.09 3.29
CA ALA A 115 -7.34 3.25 2.57
C ALA A 115 -5.82 3.48 2.76
N VAL A 116 -5.06 2.41 2.94
CA VAL A 116 -3.60 2.42 3.11
C VAL A 116 -3.00 1.45 2.12
N ALA A 117 -2.00 1.88 1.37
CA ALA A 117 -1.33 1.00 0.43
C ALA A 117 -0.74 -0.22 1.15
N PRO A 118 -0.94 -1.42 0.63
CA PRO A 118 -0.15 -2.57 1.03
C PRO A 118 1.33 -2.28 0.80
N ARG A 119 2.21 -2.78 1.66
CA ARG A 119 3.66 -2.55 1.55
C ARG A 119 4.41 -3.86 1.62
N ILE A 120 5.51 -3.95 0.87
CA ILE A 120 6.45 -5.05 1.01
C ILE A 120 7.55 -4.62 1.98
N ILE A 121 7.77 -5.45 2.98
CA ILE A 121 8.81 -5.32 3.99
C ILE A 121 9.85 -6.39 3.72
N ASN A 122 11.11 -5.99 3.60
CA ASN A 122 12.23 -6.92 3.59
C ASN A 122 12.77 -7.01 5.01
N PHE A 123 12.84 -8.20 5.56
CA PHE A 123 13.35 -8.48 6.89
C PHE A 123 14.12 -9.80 6.88
N ASN A 124 15.40 -9.75 7.25
CA ASN A 124 16.30 -10.92 7.21
C ASN A 124 16.26 -11.66 5.87
N GLU A 125 16.40 -10.90 4.76
CA GLU A 125 16.40 -11.42 3.38
C GLU A 125 15.05 -12.00 2.91
N GLU A 126 14.07 -12.14 3.80
CA GLU A 126 12.71 -12.58 3.49
C GLU A 126 11.81 -11.39 3.16
N ARG A 127 10.76 -11.66 2.38
CA ARG A 127 9.79 -10.64 1.97
C ARG A 127 8.43 -10.90 2.59
N TYR A 128 7.88 -9.88 3.18
CA TYR A 128 6.56 -9.90 3.81
C TYR A 128 5.66 -8.83 3.21
N LEU A 129 4.38 -9.13 3.10
CA LEU A 129 3.36 -8.17 2.71
C LEU A 129 2.65 -7.67 3.96
N LEU A 130 2.75 -6.37 4.23
CA LEU A 130 1.98 -5.69 5.27
C LEU A 130 0.70 -5.15 4.66
N VAL A 131 -0.43 -5.52 5.24
CA VAL A 131 -1.76 -5.05 4.84
C VAL A 131 -2.52 -4.52 6.05
N CYS A 132 -3.14 -3.37 5.91
CA CYS A 132 -4.23 -2.98 6.80
C CYS A 132 -5.54 -3.49 6.21
N THR A 133 -6.18 -4.43 6.85
CA THR A 133 -7.38 -5.10 6.34
C THR A 133 -8.66 -4.53 6.92
N ALA A 134 -9.69 -4.45 6.07
CA ALA A 134 -11.05 -4.16 6.49
C ALA A 134 -11.76 -5.45 6.85
N GLY A 135 -11.79 -5.91 8.02
CA GLY A 135 -12.43 -7.18 8.41
C GLY A 135 -13.78 -7.45 7.73
N GLN A 136 -14.29 -8.63 7.91
CA GLN A 136 -15.61 -9.02 7.41
C GLN A 136 -16.71 -8.23 8.14
N GLY A 137 -17.78 -7.89 7.46
CA GLY A 137 -18.95 -7.23 8.04
C GLY A 137 -19.35 -5.91 7.39
N SER A 138 -20.31 -5.23 8.01
CA SER A 138 -20.72 -3.89 7.56
C SER A 138 -19.70 -2.83 7.98
N ALA A 139 -19.79 -1.64 7.39
CA ALA A 139 -18.93 -0.50 7.72
C ALA A 139 -18.89 -0.19 9.22
N SER A 140 -19.97 -0.39 9.92
CA SER A 140 -20.09 -0.12 11.35
C SER A 140 -19.57 -1.23 12.26
N THR A 141 -19.39 -2.45 11.74
CA THR A 141 -19.03 -3.65 12.52
C THR A 141 -17.70 -4.28 12.09
N ALA A 142 -17.13 -3.82 10.99
CA ALA A 142 -15.86 -4.36 10.50
C ALA A 142 -14.73 -4.13 11.50
N THR A 143 -13.98 -5.17 11.76
CA THR A 143 -12.77 -5.10 12.56
C THR A 143 -11.58 -4.84 11.65
N ILE A 144 -10.93 -3.69 11.82
CA ILE A 144 -9.70 -3.38 11.12
C ILE A 144 -8.54 -4.13 11.79
N ALA A 145 -7.67 -4.71 10.99
CA ALA A 145 -6.50 -5.42 11.46
C ALA A 145 -5.26 -5.04 10.65
N LEU A 146 -4.10 -5.11 11.30
CA LEU A 146 -2.82 -5.22 10.64
C LEU A 146 -2.52 -6.69 10.41
N GLU A 147 -2.17 -7.04 9.19
CA GLU A 147 -1.83 -8.40 8.82
C GLU A 147 -0.51 -8.44 8.10
N ILE A 148 0.30 -9.44 8.42
CA ILE A 148 1.57 -9.72 7.74
C ILE A 148 1.44 -11.09 7.07
N TYR A 149 1.77 -11.12 5.79
CA TYR A 149 1.76 -12.32 4.95
C TYR A 149 3.16 -12.65 4.49
N ASP A 150 3.49 -13.93 4.48
CA ASP A 150 4.77 -14.44 4.02
C ASP A 150 4.76 -14.58 2.48
N LEU A 151 5.49 -13.71 1.80
CA LEU A 151 5.55 -13.73 0.32
C LEU A 151 6.40 -14.89 -0.23
N SER A 152 7.14 -15.62 0.59
CA SER A 152 7.88 -16.82 0.15
C SER A 152 6.96 -17.99 -0.24
N LYS A 153 5.67 -17.87 0.07
CA LYS A 153 4.65 -18.85 -0.35
C LYS A 153 4.47 -18.94 -1.87
N GLY A 154 4.92 -17.96 -2.64
CA GLY A 154 4.92 -17.98 -4.10
C GLY A 154 6.26 -17.54 -4.68
N ALA A 155 6.60 -18.00 -5.88
CA ALA A 155 7.79 -17.53 -6.60
C ALA A 155 7.64 -16.08 -7.05
N THR A 156 6.40 -15.61 -7.24
CA THR A 156 6.03 -14.24 -7.55
C THR A 156 5.05 -13.69 -6.52
N ILE A 157 4.88 -12.37 -6.48
CA ILE A 157 3.87 -11.72 -5.62
C ILE A 157 2.47 -12.23 -5.99
N GLU A 158 2.17 -12.34 -7.27
CA GLU A 158 0.88 -12.84 -7.73
C GLU A 158 0.60 -14.27 -7.26
N GLU A 159 1.57 -15.17 -7.40
CA GLU A 159 1.43 -16.55 -6.91
C GLU A 159 1.23 -16.61 -5.41
N ALA A 160 1.92 -15.76 -4.64
CA ALA A 160 1.72 -15.68 -3.21
C ALA A 160 0.29 -15.19 -2.88
N LEU A 161 -0.19 -14.13 -3.53
CA LEU A 161 -1.57 -13.63 -3.36
C LEU A 161 -2.61 -14.70 -3.71
N ARG A 162 -2.41 -15.45 -4.80
CA ARG A 162 -3.31 -16.57 -5.17
C ARG A 162 -3.36 -17.65 -4.10
N LYS A 163 -2.21 -17.99 -3.51
CA LYS A 163 -2.16 -18.97 -2.41
C LYS A 163 -2.83 -18.46 -1.13
N PHE A 164 -2.75 -17.17 -0.85
CA PHE A 164 -3.50 -16.60 0.28
C PHE A 164 -5.01 -16.68 0.03
N ASP A 165 -5.45 -16.50 -1.21
CA ASP A 165 -6.87 -16.61 -1.58
C ASP A 165 -7.42 -18.04 -1.50
N GLU A 166 -6.57 -19.07 -1.57
CA GLU A 166 -6.96 -20.47 -1.37
C GLU A 166 -7.25 -20.84 0.09
N GLY A 167 -6.75 -20.04 1.04
CA GLY A 167 -6.87 -20.30 2.47
C GLY A 167 -8.09 -19.65 3.11
N ASP A 168 -8.71 -20.34 4.06
CA ASP A 168 -9.70 -19.75 4.95
C ASP A 168 -9.06 -18.56 5.70
N ASN A 169 -9.70 -17.41 5.70
CA ASN A 169 -9.18 -16.17 6.30
C ASN A 169 -7.81 -15.73 5.77
N HIS A 170 -7.44 -16.15 4.55
CA HIS A 170 -6.20 -15.79 3.86
C HIS A 170 -4.89 -16.21 4.54
N ASN A 171 -4.95 -16.86 5.70
CA ASN A 171 -3.80 -17.36 6.47
C ASN A 171 -2.64 -16.36 6.63
N PRO A 172 -2.87 -15.17 7.22
CA PRO A 172 -1.78 -14.27 7.53
C PRO A 172 -0.82 -14.94 8.52
N LEU A 173 0.47 -14.63 8.39
CA LEU A 173 1.49 -15.07 9.34
C LEU A 173 1.22 -14.46 10.73
N TYR A 174 0.85 -13.19 10.75
CA TYR A 174 0.46 -12.45 11.95
C TYR A 174 -0.75 -11.58 11.69
N GLN A 175 -1.62 -11.47 12.70
CA GLN A 175 -2.76 -10.58 12.70
C GLN A 175 -2.85 -9.83 14.03
N PHE A 176 -2.97 -8.52 13.94
CA PHE A 176 -3.26 -7.66 15.09
C PHE A 176 -4.54 -6.86 14.85
N LYS A 177 -5.57 -7.12 15.65
CA LYS A 177 -6.87 -6.46 15.53
C LYS A 177 -6.84 -5.07 16.16
N LEU A 178 -7.13 -4.05 15.37
CA LEU A 178 -7.18 -2.65 15.80
C LEU A 178 -8.55 -2.25 16.38
N GLY A 179 -9.48 -3.18 16.42
CA GLY A 179 -10.84 -2.95 16.91
C GLY A 179 -11.83 -2.50 15.84
N GLY A 180 -13.08 -2.42 16.21
CA GLY A 180 -14.17 -2.02 15.33
C GLY A 180 -14.16 -0.54 14.98
N SER A 181 -14.67 -0.17 13.81
CA SER A 181 -14.86 1.20 13.38
C SER A 181 -16.34 1.56 13.37
N GLY A 182 -16.70 2.61 14.08
CA GLY A 182 -18.00 3.25 13.92
C GLY A 182 -18.13 4.05 12.62
N ASN A 183 -17.03 4.24 11.89
CA ASN A 183 -16.98 4.99 10.64
C ASN A 183 -16.40 4.10 9.54
N GLY A 184 -17.19 3.83 8.52
CA GLY A 184 -16.78 3.02 7.36
C GLY A 184 -15.69 3.66 6.50
N ASN A 185 -15.40 4.92 6.71
CA ASN A 185 -14.33 5.67 6.04
C ASN A 185 -13.17 5.95 7.00
N ALA A 186 -12.99 5.13 8.04
CA ALA A 186 -11.88 5.28 8.96
C ALA A 186 -10.58 5.00 8.21
N LEU A 187 -9.85 6.07 7.92
CA LEU A 187 -8.52 5.99 7.33
C LEU A 187 -7.55 5.47 8.38
N ALA A 188 -6.85 4.40 8.07
CA ALA A 188 -5.69 3.97 8.81
C ALA A 188 -4.43 4.45 8.08
N GLN A 189 -3.48 4.98 8.81
CA GLN A 189 -2.15 5.24 8.32
C GLN A 189 -1.21 4.23 8.94
N THR A 190 -0.34 3.65 8.14
CA THR A 190 0.65 2.68 8.61
C THR A 190 2.04 3.09 8.18
N ASP A 191 2.99 2.79 9.03
CA ASP A 191 4.41 2.84 8.72
C ASP A 191 5.11 1.74 9.48
N TYR A 192 6.39 1.49 9.21
CA TYR A 192 7.15 0.51 9.92
C TYR A 192 8.59 0.95 10.15
N TYR A 193 9.21 0.34 11.14
CA TYR A 193 10.60 0.51 11.47
C TYR A 193 11.25 -0.85 11.73
N ILE A 194 12.44 -1.05 11.21
CA ILE A 194 13.26 -2.23 11.48
C ILE A 194 14.42 -1.81 12.37
N GLU A 195 14.42 -2.35 13.58
CA GLU A 195 15.55 -2.23 14.48
C GLU A 195 16.65 -3.19 14.05
N LYS A 196 17.88 -2.70 14.00
CA LYS A 196 19.07 -3.48 13.70
C LYS A 196 19.77 -3.86 14.99
N ASP A 197 20.40 -5.04 15.00
CA ASP A 197 21.32 -5.44 16.05
C ASP A 197 22.70 -4.75 15.92
N GLU A 198 23.60 -5.07 16.83
CA GLU A 198 24.98 -4.53 16.84
C GLU A 198 25.81 -4.93 15.61
N ASN A 199 25.40 -5.98 14.89
CA ASN A 199 26.03 -6.47 13.66
C ASN A 199 25.35 -5.92 12.39
N GLY A 200 24.30 -5.09 12.54
CA GLY A 200 23.54 -4.51 11.44
C GLY A 200 22.49 -5.45 10.84
N LYS A 201 22.23 -6.61 11.44
CA LYS A 201 21.15 -7.52 11.04
C LYS A 201 19.79 -7.02 11.54
N ASP A 202 18.73 -7.38 10.83
CA ASP A 202 17.37 -7.08 11.24
C ASP A 202 17.03 -7.84 12.52
N ALA A 203 16.75 -7.11 13.59
CA ALA A 203 16.49 -7.70 14.90
C ALA A 203 15.01 -7.66 15.27
N LYS A 204 14.30 -6.60 14.87
CA LYS A 204 12.92 -6.38 15.27
C LYS A 204 12.16 -5.60 14.21
N LEU A 205 10.94 -6.02 13.91
CA LEU A 205 9.99 -5.27 13.08
C LEU A 205 8.92 -4.63 13.97
N CYS A 206 8.88 -3.30 13.96
CA CYS A 206 7.82 -2.52 14.60
C CYS A 206 6.94 -1.89 13.53
N VAL A 207 5.63 -2.06 13.65
CA VAL A 207 4.63 -1.45 12.76
C VAL A 207 3.80 -0.46 13.53
N PHE A 208 3.65 0.72 12.96
CA PHE A 208 2.83 1.81 13.48
C PHE A 208 1.52 1.85 12.71
N ALA A 209 0.41 1.99 13.41
CA ALA A 209 -0.88 2.22 12.78
C ALA A 209 -1.67 3.27 13.54
N SER A 210 -2.27 4.19 12.80
CA SER A 210 -3.25 5.12 13.34
C SER A 210 -4.61 4.86 12.74
N ARG A 211 -5.64 5.17 13.52
CA ARG A 211 -7.01 4.99 13.11
C ARG A 211 -7.86 6.16 13.56
N THR A 212 -8.67 6.69 12.67
CA THR A 212 -9.58 7.78 12.97
C THR A 212 -10.50 7.44 14.15
N GLY A 213 -10.48 8.27 15.16
CA GLY A 213 -11.35 8.13 16.35
C GLY A 213 -10.90 7.07 17.36
N SER A 214 -9.75 6.39 17.16
CA SER A 214 -9.28 5.33 18.07
C SER A 214 -7.81 5.49 18.51
N GLY A 215 -7.13 6.54 18.04
CA GLY A 215 -5.74 6.79 18.37
C GLY A 215 -4.75 6.04 17.48
N PHE A 216 -3.61 5.67 18.02
CA PHE A 216 -2.60 4.90 17.29
C PHE A 216 -2.05 3.77 18.14
N VAL A 217 -1.42 2.80 17.49
CA VAL A 217 -0.78 1.65 18.12
C VAL A 217 0.58 1.40 17.48
N ILE A 218 1.47 0.82 18.26
CA ILE A 218 2.74 0.27 17.81
C ILE A 218 2.69 -1.22 18.10
N CYS A 219 2.88 -2.03 17.08
CA CYS A 219 2.93 -3.49 17.18
C CYS A 219 4.35 -3.96 16.88
N GLU A 220 4.89 -4.80 17.73
CA GLU A 220 6.10 -5.56 17.46
C GLU A 220 5.70 -6.92 16.92
N PHE A 221 6.21 -7.27 15.74
CA PHE A 221 5.96 -8.55 15.12
C PHE A 221 7.16 -9.48 15.36
N PRO A 222 6.94 -10.64 16.04
CA PRO A 222 7.98 -11.59 16.32
C PRO A 222 8.25 -12.46 15.08
N ILE A 223 8.83 -11.88 14.05
CA ILE A 223 9.25 -12.64 12.87
C ILE A 223 10.35 -13.59 13.34
N LYS A 224 10.11 -14.89 13.23
CA LYS A 224 11.03 -15.91 13.70
C LYS A 224 12.35 -15.76 12.97
N GLN A 225 13.42 -15.57 13.72
CA GLN A 225 14.76 -15.95 13.26
C GLN A 225 14.77 -17.49 13.26
N GLU A 226 15.11 -18.10 12.16
CA GLU A 226 15.42 -19.53 12.18
C GLU A 226 16.60 -19.69 13.12
N GLU A 227 16.40 -20.46 14.19
CA GLU A 227 17.52 -20.91 15.03
C GLU A 227 18.44 -21.75 14.14
N GLU A 228 19.69 -21.30 13.96
CA GLU A 228 20.74 -22.05 13.26
C GLU A 228 21.03 -23.40 13.96
#